data_0b219c00dd2f73f23600bf482bb6ef41
#
_entry.id   0b219c00dd2f73f23600bf482bb6ef41
#
_cell.length_a   1.000
_cell.length_b   1.000
_cell.length_c   1.000
_cell.angle_alpha   90.00
_cell.angle_beta   90.00
_cell.angle_gamma   90.00
#
_symmetry.space_group_name_H-M   'P 1'
#
loop_
_entity.id
_entity.type
_entity.pdbx_description
1 polymer ?
#
loop_
_entity_poly.entity_id
_entity_poly.type
_entity_poly.pdbx_seq_one_letter_code
_entity_poly.pdbx_strand_id
1 'polypeptide(L)'
;KKDLGKNYKEVQKQYLHTIGNLTLTAYNSEMSDRSFEEKLNISGGFKESALRLNSYVVKQTTWNKEKIEERADELCEIAKSIWEYPNLNEGELDKFLGKTKIEDYTINSYKYLNDENFKLYEALDKRIMNISSNVKREFKKLYIAYKVETNFVDIIIYKYKLRVLINMKFDYVIDPLGICKDISNKESWGNGDIEITYDNINQLDDIMDIIIQSHDSQINGN
;
A
#
# COMPACT_ATOMS: atom_id res chain seq x y z
N LYS A 1 7.84 7.22 -35.01
CA LYS A 1 7.40 6.33 -36.10
C LYS A 1 8.57 5.91 -36.98
N LYS A 2 9.43 6.86 -37.40
CA LYS A 2 10.56 6.58 -38.29
C LYS A 2 11.48 5.51 -37.70
N ASP A 3 11.87 5.63 -36.44
CA ASP A 3 12.82 4.72 -35.77
C ASP A 3 12.18 3.40 -35.31
N LEU A 4 10.90 3.38 -34.96
CA LEU A 4 10.18 2.20 -34.46
C LEU A 4 9.58 1.31 -35.56
N GLY A 5 9.63 1.74 -36.83
CA GLY A 5 9.13 0.98 -37.96
C GLY A 5 7.61 0.81 -38.03
N LYS A 6 7.15 -0.21 -38.76
CA LYS A 6 5.70 -0.43 -39.02
C LYS A 6 4.91 -0.76 -37.76
N ASN A 7 5.51 -1.45 -36.79
CA ASN A 7 4.85 -1.88 -35.55
C ASN A 7 5.02 -0.87 -34.39
N TYR A 8 5.24 0.41 -34.71
CA TYR A 8 5.55 1.43 -33.71
C TYR A 8 4.54 1.53 -32.54
N LYS A 9 3.25 1.27 -32.79
CA LYS A 9 2.22 1.31 -31.74
C LYS A 9 2.39 0.20 -30.71
N GLU A 10 2.74 -1.00 -31.15
CA GLU A 10 2.97 -2.14 -30.26
C GLU A 10 4.26 -1.93 -29.44
N VAL A 11 5.32 -1.50 -30.12
CA VAL A 11 6.60 -1.17 -29.46
C VAL A 11 6.38 -0.06 -28.44
N GLN A 12 5.65 0.99 -28.77
CA GLN A 12 5.33 2.07 -27.85
C GLN A 12 4.55 1.55 -26.64
N LYS A 13 3.51 0.74 -26.85
CA LYS A 13 2.70 0.17 -25.77
C LYS A 13 3.53 -0.69 -24.82
N GLN A 14 4.45 -1.47 -25.37
CA GLN A 14 5.27 -2.41 -24.60
C GLN A 14 6.41 -1.71 -23.85
N TYR A 15 7.09 -0.74 -24.48
CA TYR A 15 8.36 -0.20 -23.95
C TYR A 15 8.26 1.23 -23.40
N LEU A 16 7.12 1.92 -23.54
CA LEU A 16 6.99 3.34 -23.17
C LEU A 16 7.45 3.63 -21.73
N HIS A 17 7.11 2.75 -20.80
CA HIS A 17 7.40 2.90 -19.36
C HIS A 17 8.47 1.94 -18.84
N THR A 18 9.29 1.36 -19.71
CA THR A 18 10.38 0.47 -19.30
C THR A 18 11.64 1.27 -18.97
N ILE A 19 12.49 0.72 -18.09
CA ILE A 19 13.74 1.37 -17.66
C ILE A 19 14.68 1.61 -18.86
N GLY A 20 14.66 0.73 -19.86
CA GLY A 20 15.45 0.88 -21.09
C GLY A 20 15.05 2.12 -21.89
N ASN A 21 13.79 2.56 -21.80
CA ASN A 21 13.29 3.71 -22.54
C ASN A 21 13.21 4.99 -21.70
N LEU A 22 13.19 4.90 -20.38
CA LEU A 22 13.09 6.05 -19.48
C LEU A 22 14.48 6.61 -19.16
N THR A 23 14.59 7.94 -19.10
CA THR A 23 15.79 8.61 -18.64
C THR A 23 15.44 9.93 -17.96
N LEU A 24 16.44 10.58 -17.35
CA LEU A 24 16.28 11.86 -16.68
C LEU A 24 16.76 12.98 -17.60
N THR A 25 16.01 14.07 -17.61
CA THR A 25 16.37 15.30 -18.28
C THR A 25 15.81 16.51 -17.50
N ALA A 26 16.52 17.63 -17.52
CA ALA A 26 16.04 18.91 -16.99
C ALA A 26 15.15 19.66 -18.02
N TYR A 27 15.13 19.21 -19.26
CA TYR A 27 14.53 19.92 -20.42
C TYR A 27 13.39 19.10 -21.05
N ASN A 28 12.54 18.50 -20.21
CA ASN A 28 11.50 17.60 -20.69
C ASN A 28 10.44 18.32 -21.55
N SER A 29 10.11 19.57 -21.24
CA SER A 29 9.20 20.41 -21.99
C SER A 29 9.72 20.72 -23.39
N GLU A 30 11.01 21.01 -23.50
CA GLU A 30 11.66 21.33 -24.76
C GLU A 30 11.84 20.11 -25.66
N MET A 31 12.05 18.94 -25.06
CA MET A 31 12.15 17.68 -25.76
C MET A 31 10.81 17.19 -26.31
N SER A 32 9.72 17.37 -25.54
CA SER A 32 8.35 17.05 -25.92
C SER A 32 8.22 15.80 -26.84
N ASP A 33 7.51 15.89 -27.95
CA ASP A 33 7.27 14.84 -28.94
C ASP A 33 8.28 14.82 -30.12
N ARG A 34 9.41 15.54 -29.96
CA ARG A 34 10.46 15.61 -30.98
C ARG A 34 11.03 14.22 -31.32
N SER A 35 11.59 14.12 -32.54
CA SER A 35 12.30 12.91 -32.97
C SER A 35 13.53 12.64 -32.07
N PHE A 36 14.03 11.42 -32.10
CA PHE A 36 15.22 11.04 -31.32
C PHE A 36 16.44 11.89 -31.72
N GLU A 37 16.64 12.12 -33.02
CA GLU A 37 17.71 12.94 -33.53
C GLU A 37 17.65 14.40 -33.02
N GLU A 38 16.47 14.99 -32.99
CA GLU A 38 16.25 16.32 -32.43
C GLU A 38 16.51 16.35 -30.94
N LYS A 39 16.06 15.35 -30.19
CA LYS A 39 16.30 15.22 -28.73
C LYS A 39 17.78 15.06 -28.39
N LEU A 40 18.59 14.49 -29.29
CA LEU A 40 20.01 14.42 -29.13
C LEU A 40 20.69 15.80 -29.27
N ASN A 41 20.26 16.60 -30.24
CA ASN A 41 21.01 17.76 -30.75
C ASN A 41 20.44 19.13 -30.34
N ILE A 42 19.24 19.19 -29.77
CA ILE A 42 18.66 20.45 -29.28
C ILE A 42 19.50 20.98 -28.12
N SER A 43 19.50 22.31 -27.92
CA SER A 43 20.11 22.92 -26.75
C SER A 43 19.51 22.34 -25.46
N GLY A 44 20.34 21.89 -24.52
CA GLY A 44 19.93 21.09 -23.35
C GLY A 44 19.55 19.65 -23.70
N GLY A 45 19.81 19.18 -24.90
CA GLY A 45 19.55 17.82 -25.34
C GLY A 45 20.48 16.77 -24.73
N PHE A 46 20.30 15.50 -25.14
CA PHE A 46 21.03 14.41 -24.51
C PHE A 46 22.55 14.52 -24.68
N LYS A 47 23.04 15.10 -25.80
CA LYS A 47 24.49 15.30 -26.01
C LYS A 47 25.13 16.29 -25.05
N GLU A 48 24.36 17.23 -24.53
CA GLU A 48 24.81 18.21 -23.54
C GLU A 48 24.58 17.73 -22.09
N SER A 49 23.95 16.56 -21.92
CA SER A 49 23.64 16.01 -20.60
C SER A 49 24.88 15.51 -19.88
N ALA A 50 25.15 16.00 -18.68
CA ALA A 50 26.21 15.49 -17.80
C ALA A 50 25.81 14.19 -17.06
N LEU A 51 24.59 13.70 -17.22
CA LEU A 51 24.09 12.54 -16.50
C LEU A 51 24.65 11.25 -17.11
N ARG A 52 25.37 10.45 -16.31
CA ARG A 52 25.88 9.12 -16.73
C ARG A 52 24.78 8.19 -17.26
N LEU A 53 23.55 8.34 -16.76
CA LEU A 53 22.39 7.60 -17.22
C LEU A 53 22.11 7.79 -18.72
N ASN A 54 22.56 8.91 -19.32
CA ASN A 54 22.38 9.23 -20.74
C ASN A 54 23.55 8.77 -21.59
N SER A 55 24.65 8.23 -21.02
CA SER A 55 25.86 7.85 -21.75
C SER A 55 25.62 6.82 -22.86
N TYR A 56 24.69 5.88 -22.67
CA TYR A 56 24.29 4.95 -23.71
C TYR A 56 23.49 5.65 -24.83
N VAL A 57 22.54 6.51 -24.43
CA VAL A 57 21.62 7.19 -25.36
C VAL A 57 22.37 8.08 -26.35
N VAL A 58 23.38 8.83 -25.88
CA VAL A 58 24.14 9.77 -26.73
C VAL A 58 24.99 9.09 -27.79
N LYS A 59 25.31 7.81 -27.65
CA LYS A 59 26.08 7.01 -28.60
C LYS A 59 25.21 6.47 -29.74
N GLN A 60 23.88 6.51 -29.62
CA GLN A 60 22.99 5.92 -30.61
C GLN A 60 22.67 6.93 -31.72
N THR A 61 22.45 6.40 -32.93
CA THR A 61 21.95 7.17 -34.09
C THR A 61 20.47 6.98 -34.33
N THR A 62 19.87 5.93 -33.76
CA THR A 62 18.45 5.59 -33.85
C THR A 62 17.96 5.11 -32.49
N TRP A 63 16.66 5.24 -32.25
CA TRP A 63 16.04 4.76 -31.02
C TRP A 63 14.88 3.82 -31.35
N ASN A 64 15.14 2.53 -31.30
CA ASN A 64 14.25 1.46 -31.69
C ASN A 64 14.15 0.40 -30.58
N LYS A 65 13.36 -0.65 -30.81
CA LYS A 65 13.16 -1.73 -29.86
C LYS A 65 14.49 -2.34 -29.37
N GLU A 66 15.37 -2.68 -30.30
CA GLU A 66 16.65 -3.32 -30.00
C GLU A 66 17.51 -2.43 -29.09
N LYS A 67 17.55 -1.11 -29.34
CA LYS A 67 18.32 -0.16 -28.51
C LYS A 67 17.73 0.05 -27.13
N ILE A 68 16.42 -0.06 -26.99
CA ILE A 68 15.74 -0.03 -25.68
C ILE A 68 16.08 -1.28 -24.86
N GLU A 69 16.06 -2.46 -25.50
CA GLU A 69 16.40 -3.72 -24.86
C GLU A 69 17.89 -3.79 -24.47
N GLU A 70 18.81 -3.48 -25.39
CA GLU A 70 20.25 -3.39 -25.10
C GLU A 70 20.56 -2.46 -23.90
N ARG A 71 19.91 -1.29 -23.86
CA ARG A 71 20.09 -0.38 -22.75
C ARG A 71 19.51 -0.92 -21.44
N ALA A 72 18.38 -1.61 -21.49
CA ALA A 72 17.81 -2.24 -20.31
C ALA A 72 18.75 -3.29 -19.71
N ASP A 73 19.37 -4.10 -20.56
CA ASP A 73 20.35 -5.11 -20.15
C ASP A 73 21.61 -4.46 -19.55
N GLU A 74 22.16 -3.41 -20.19
CA GLU A 74 23.31 -2.65 -19.64
C GLU A 74 22.99 -2.07 -18.26
N LEU A 75 21.83 -1.44 -18.10
CA LEU A 75 21.39 -0.89 -16.81
C LEU A 75 21.17 -1.99 -15.76
N CYS A 76 20.67 -3.16 -16.17
CA CYS A 76 20.51 -4.30 -15.28
C CYS A 76 21.86 -4.81 -14.75
N GLU A 77 22.88 -4.94 -15.63
CA GLU A 77 24.22 -5.37 -15.20
C GLU A 77 24.87 -4.32 -14.26
N ILE A 78 24.69 -3.03 -14.54
CA ILE A 78 25.14 -1.97 -13.64
C ILE A 78 24.43 -2.09 -12.28
N ALA A 79 23.12 -2.28 -12.28
CA ALA A 79 22.33 -2.44 -11.07
C ALA A 79 22.82 -3.62 -10.24
N LYS A 80 23.06 -4.77 -10.84
CA LYS A 80 23.61 -5.97 -10.17
C LYS A 80 25.00 -5.72 -9.57
N SER A 81 25.79 -4.83 -10.15
CA SER A 81 27.11 -4.48 -9.61
C SER A 81 27.07 -3.52 -8.43
N ILE A 82 25.98 -2.74 -8.31
CA ILE A 82 25.81 -1.73 -7.27
C ILE A 82 25.02 -2.27 -6.07
N TRP A 83 23.98 -3.05 -6.35
CA TRP A 83 23.09 -3.62 -5.33
C TRP A 83 23.30 -5.11 -5.21
N GLU A 84 23.62 -5.57 -4.01
CA GLU A 84 23.64 -7.00 -3.73
C GLU A 84 22.27 -7.62 -3.95
N TYR A 85 22.27 -8.86 -4.42
CA TYR A 85 21.03 -9.63 -4.55
C TYR A 85 20.40 -9.77 -3.16
N PRO A 86 19.13 -9.45 -2.97
CA PRO A 86 18.52 -9.59 -1.66
C PRO A 86 18.58 -11.06 -1.22
N ASN A 87 19.40 -11.36 -0.23
CA ASN A 87 19.43 -12.65 0.43
C ASN A 87 18.23 -12.77 1.36
N LEU A 88 17.06 -13.05 0.77
CA LEU A 88 15.88 -13.40 1.54
C LEU A 88 16.01 -14.87 1.98
N ASN A 89 15.79 -15.15 3.26
CA ASN A 89 15.64 -16.54 3.71
C ASN A 89 14.40 -17.16 3.05
N GLU A 90 14.33 -18.51 3.01
CA GLU A 90 13.25 -19.22 2.32
C GLU A 90 11.85 -18.78 2.77
N GLY A 91 11.66 -18.51 4.06
CA GLY A 91 10.38 -18.09 4.63
C GLY A 91 9.97 -16.67 4.19
N GLU A 92 10.93 -15.77 3.98
CA GLU A 92 10.68 -14.45 3.42
C GLU A 92 10.46 -14.52 1.92
N LEU A 93 11.24 -15.34 1.21
CA LEU A 93 11.07 -15.56 -0.23
C LEU A 93 9.68 -16.15 -0.53
N ASP A 94 9.20 -17.10 0.26
CA ASP A 94 7.89 -17.71 0.09
C ASP A 94 6.74 -16.71 0.28
N LYS A 95 6.90 -15.71 1.14
CA LYS A 95 5.93 -14.59 1.26
C LYS A 95 5.83 -13.79 -0.03
N PHE A 96 6.97 -13.49 -0.67
CA PHE A 96 6.99 -12.72 -1.92
C PHE A 96 6.58 -13.56 -3.14
N LEU A 97 6.87 -14.85 -3.14
CA LEU A 97 6.48 -15.76 -4.23
C LEU A 97 5.02 -16.24 -4.13
N GLY A 98 4.27 -15.77 -3.14
CA GLY A 98 2.89 -16.19 -2.93
C GLY A 98 2.75 -17.69 -2.58
N LYS A 99 3.84 -18.34 -2.15
CA LYS A 99 3.83 -19.75 -1.73
C LYS A 99 3.30 -19.92 -0.29
N THR A 100 3.34 -18.87 0.54
CA THR A 100 2.46 -18.83 1.70
C THR A 100 1.05 -18.68 1.14
N LYS A 101 0.16 -19.62 1.42
CA LYS A 101 -1.27 -19.38 1.33
C LYS A 101 -1.52 -18.15 2.19
N ILE A 102 -1.60 -16.98 1.55
CA ILE A 102 -2.34 -15.87 2.11
C ILE A 102 -3.75 -16.41 2.10
N GLU A 103 -4.20 -16.93 3.25
CA GLU A 103 -5.62 -17.19 3.42
C GLU A 103 -6.24 -15.80 3.32
N ASP A 104 -6.78 -15.46 2.17
CA ASP A 104 -7.51 -14.23 1.95
C ASP A 104 -8.81 -14.33 2.77
N TYR A 105 -8.68 -13.91 4.04
CA TYR A 105 -9.84 -13.83 4.91
C TYR A 105 -10.76 -12.74 4.38
N THR A 106 -12.04 -13.05 4.36
CA THR A 106 -13.12 -12.11 4.03
C THR A 106 -14.11 -12.09 5.20
N ILE A 107 -15.08 -11.20 5.16
CA ILE A 107 -16.14 -11.18 6.18
C ILE A 107 -16.82 -12.55 6.35
N ASN A 108 -16.96 -13.33 5.27
CA ASN A 108 -17.57 -14.64 5.29
C ASN A 108 -16.68 -15.73 5.92
N SER A 109 -15.44 -15.44 6.24
CA SER A 109 -14.51 -16.38 6.89
C SER A 109 -14.78 -16.55 8.39
N TYR A 110 -15.58 -15.65 9.00
CA TYR A 110 -15.81 -15.68 10.44
C TYR A 110 -16.98 -16.62 10.81
N LYS A 111 -16.65 -17.64 11.61
CA LYS A 111 -17.55 -18.74 11.99
C LYS A 111 -18.89 -18.30 12.60
N TYR A 112 -18.88 -17.18 13.32
CA TYR A 112 -20.06 -16.71 14.05
C TYR A 112 -20.82 -15.61 13.33
N LEU A 113 -20.48 -15.31 12.07
CA LEU A 113 -21.21 -14.35 11.26
C LEU A 113 -22.68 -14.83 11.05
N ASN A 114 -23.62 -13.96 11.32
CA ASN A 114 -25.05 -14.15 11.08
C ASN A 114 -25.69 -12.79 10.73
N ASP A 115 -26.96 -12.77 10.34
CA ASP A 115 -27.65 -11.56 9.87
C ASP A 115 -27.70 -10.43 10.89
N GLU A 116 -27.77 -10.76 12.19
CA GLU A 116 -27.86 -9.76 13.27
C GLU A 116 -26.51 -9.09 13.49
N ASN A 117 -25.46 -9.87 13.74
CA ASN A 117 -24.14 -9.31 13.99
C ASN A 117 -23.50 -8.74 12.72
N PHE A 118 -23.90 -9.19 11.52
CA PHE A 118 -23.50 -8.58 10.26
C PHE A 118 -24.01 -7.14 10.13
N LYS A 119 -25.27 -6.88 10.53
CA LYS A 119 -25.82 -5.51 10.54
C LYS A 119 -25.03 -4.59 11.47
N LEU A 120 -24.69 -5.09 12.67
CA LEU A 120 -23.84 -4.35 13.61
C LEU A 120 -22.46 -4.07 13.02
N TYR A 121 -21.84 -5.09 12.44
CA TYR A 121 -20.54 -4.99 11.78
C TYR A 121 -20.58 -3.98 10.62
N GLU A 122 -21.55 -4.10 9.72
CA GLU A 122 -21.67 -3.23 8.55
C GLU A 122 -21.83 -1.75 8.94
N ALA A 123 -22.64 -1.47 9.97
CA ALA A 123 -22.83 -0.13 10.48
C ALA A 123 -21.53 0.45 11.05
N LEU A 124 -20.82 -0.34 11.86
CA LEU A 124 -19.56 0.05 12.48
C LEU A 124 -18.44 0.22 11.42
N ASP A 125 -18.31 -0.74 10.51
CA ASP A 125 -17.35 -0.71 9.41
C ASP A 125 -17.47 0.56 8.56
N LYS A 126 -18.69 0.90 8.14
CA LYS A 126 -18.95 2.12 7.37
C LYS A 126 -18.51 3.39 8.11
N ARG A 127 -18.75 3.47 9.41
CA ARG A 127 -18.36 4.62 10.22
C ARG A 127 -16.84 4.69 10.39
N ILE A 128 -16.18 3.58 10.70
CA ILE A 128 -14.71 3.52 10.84
C ILE A 128 -14.03 3.88 9.53
N MET A 129 -14.45 3.30 8.41
CA MET A 129 -13.87 3.59 7.10
C MET A 129 -14.06 5.05 6.64
N ASN A 130 -15.05 5.75 7.20
CA ASN A 130 -15.31 7.17 6.92
C ASN A 130 -14.57 8.14 7.86
N ILE A 131 -13.81 7.67 8.85
CA ILE A 131 -13.01 8.56 9.72
C ILE A 131 -11.97 9.31 8.87
N SER A 132 -11.24 8.60 8.00
CA SER A 132 -10.21 9.18 7.15
C SER A 132 -9.99 8.33 5.91
N SER A 133 -9.59 8.96 4.79
CA SER A 133 -9.21 8.27 3.55
C SER A 133 -7.98 7.34 3.70
N ASN A 134 -7.21 7.51 4.78
CA ASN A 134 -6.02 6.71 5.07
C ASN A 134 -6.33 5.45 5.87
N VAL A 135 -7.55 5.29 6.38
CA VAL A 135 -7.95 4.09 7.10
C VAL A 135 -7.98 2.90 6.17
N LYS A 136 -7.30 1.83 6.57
CA LYS A 136 -7.25 0.54 5.86
C LYS A 136 -7.86 -0.55 6.73
N ARG A 137 -8.71 -1.38 6.11
CA ARG A 137 -9.29 -2.57 6.74
C ARG A 137 -8.54 -3.82 6.28
N GLU A 138 -8.19 -4.69 7.22
CA GLU A 138 -7.58 -5.99 6.94
C GLU A 138 -8.34 -7.11 7.67
N PHE A 139 -8.79 -8.12 6.93
CA PHE A 139 -9.35 -9.33 7.51
C PHE A 139 -8.22 -10.26 7.95
N LYS A 140 -8.21 -10.66 9.21
CA LYS A 140 -7.26 -11.61 9.80
C LYS A 140 -7.99 -12.89 10.19
N LYS A 141 -7.28 -13.93 10.55
CA LYS A 141 -7.87 -15.23 10.93
C LYS A 141 -8.93 -15.13 12.03
N LEU A 142 -8.74 -14.27 13.03
CA LEU A 142 -9.55 -14.19 14.23
C LEU A 142 -10.26 -12.85 14.42
N TYR A 143 -9.83 -11.79 13.74
CA TYR A 143 -10.34 -10.44 13.91
C TYR A 143 -10.23 -9.63 12.62
N ILE A 144 -10.91 -8.50 12.57
CA ILE A 144 -10.84 -7.51 11.51
C ILE A 144 -10.10 -6.30 12.06
N ALA A 145 -8.96 -5.97 11.45
CA ALA A 145 -8.12 -4.85 11.87
C ALA A 145 -8.43 -3.60 11.06
N TYR A 146 -8.49 -2.44 11.73
CA TYR A 146 -8.51 -1.14 11.09
C TYR A 146 -7.28 -0.37 11.52
N LYS A 147 -6.56 0.16 10.55
CA LYS A 147 -5.27 0.81 10.76
C LYS A 147 -5.09 2.05 9.90
N VAL A 148 -4.23 2.95 10.36
CA VAL A 148 -3.58 4.01 9.58
C VAL A 148 -2.14 3.55 9.32
N GLU A 149 -1.20 3.82 10.22
CA GLU A 149 0.13 3.22 10.23
C GLU A 149 0.14 1.93 11.05
N THR A 150 -0.49 1.97 12.22
CA THR A 150 -0.71 0.81 13.11
C THR A 150 -2.20 0.59 13.31
N ASN A 151 -2.58 -0.57 13.89
CA ASN A 151 -3.98 -0.83 14.23
C ASN A 151 -4.43 0.15 15.32
N PHE A 152 -5.59 0.77 15.15
CA PHE A 152 -6.24 1.58 16.19
C PHE A 152 -7.50 0.90 16.73
N VAL A 153 -8.12 0.00 15.98
CA VAL A 153 -9.24 -0.82 16.45
C VAL A 153 -9.24 -2.18 15.76
N ASP A 154 -9.56 -3.22 16.52
CA ASP A 154 -9.78 -4.58 16.05
C ASP A 154 -11.20 -5.05 16.41
N ILE A 155 -11.89 -5.72 15.49
CA ILE A 155 -13.23 -6.26 15.69
C ILE A 155 -13.18 -7.77 15.66
N ILE A 156 -13.71 -8.41 16.72
CA ILE A 156 -13.89 -9.87 16.79
C ILE A 156 -15.39 -10.18 16.77
N ILE A 157 -15.79 -11.05 15.83
CA ILE A 157 -17.19 -11.45 15.68
C ILE A 157 -17.50 -12.64 16.58
N TYR A 158 -18.41 -12.45 17.52
CA TYR A 158 -19.00 -13.53 18.34
C TYR A 158 -20.44 -13.78 17.95
N LYS A 159 -21.00 -14.89 18.42
CA LYS A 159 -22.35 -15.37 18.02
C LYS A 159 -23.46 -14.34 18.22
N TYR A 160 -23.41 -13.54 19.28
CA TYR A 160 -24.47 -12.60 19.66
C TYR A 160 -24.00 -11.16 19.82
N LYS A 161 -22.73 -10.88 19.57
CA LYS A 161 -22.13 -9.56 19.76
C LYS A 161 -20.85 -9.41 18.96
N LEU A 162 -20.41 -8.19 18.81
CA LEU A 162 -19.05 -7.87 18.41
C LEU A 162 -18.24 -7.48 19.64
N ARG A 163 -16.99 -7.88 19.66
CA ARG A 163 -16.01 -7.41 20.63
C ARG A 163 -15.10 -6.43 19.91
N VAL A 164 -15.09 -5.18 20.38
CA VAL A 164 -14.29 -4.09 19.82
C VAL A 164 -13.11 -3.89 20.73
N LEU A 165 -11.91 -4.08 20.22
CA LEU A 165 -10.65 -3.87 20.92
C LEU A 165 -10.03 -2.56 20.45
N ILE A 166 -9.74 -1.67 21.37
CA ILE A 166 -9.22 -0.32 21.11
C ILE A 166 -7.74 -0.28 21.46
N ASN A 167 -6.90 0.09 20.50
CA ASN A 167 -5.46 0.18 20.70
C ASN A 167 -5.05 1.52 21.29
N MET A 168 -5.41 1.69 22.55
CA MET A 168 -5.09 2.85 23.38
C MET A 168 -4.95 2.38 24.84
N LYS A 169 -4.11 3.04 25.63
CA LYS A 169 -4.01 2.74 27.06
C LYS A 169 -5.28 3.14 27.78
N PHE A 170 -5.75 2.30 28.69
CA PHE A 170 -6.99 2.53 29.44
C PHE A 170 -6.98 3.85 30.21
N ASP A 171 -5.84 4.24 30.77
CA ASP A 171 -5.71 5.49 31.56
C ASP A 171 -5.92 6.78 30.74
N TYR A 172 -5.85 6.69 29.41
CA TYR A 172 -5.98 7.87 28.54
C TYR A 172 -7.35 7.98 27.86
N VAL A 173 -8.22 6.96 28.01
CA VAL A 173 -9.53 7.01 27.38
C VAL A 173 -10.48 7.94 28.15
N ILE A 174 -11.20 8.76 27.41
CA ILE A 174 -12.32 9.55 27.95
C ILE A 174 -13.59 8.77 27.69
N ASP A 175 -14.10 8.11 28.73
CA ASP A 175 -15.29 7.24 28.68
C ASP A 175 -16.33 7.68 29.72
N PRO A 176 -17.14 8.73 29.44
CA PRO A 176 -18.12 9.24 30.38
C PRO A 176 -19.29 8.29 30.65
N LEU A 177 -19.47 7.29 29.76
CA LEU A 177 -20.57 6.31 29.87
C LEU A 177 -20.15 5.01 30.55
N GLY A 178 -18.84 4.81 30.76
CA GLY A 178 -18.30 3.58 31.38
C GLY A 178 -18.49 2.32 30.53
N ILE A 179 -18.44 2.45 29.21
CA ILE A 179 -18.59 1.31 28.27
C ILE A 179 -17.29 0.57 28.06
N CYS A 180 -16.17 1.18 28.39
CA CYS A 180 -14.83 0.61 28.23
C CYS A 180 -14.49 -0.31 29.40
N LYS A 181 -13.89 -1.46 29.06
CA LYS A 181 -13.38 -2.41 30.02
C LYS A 181 -11.87 -2.51 29.89
N ASP A 182 -11.15 -2.35 30.98
CA ASP A 182 -9.72 -2.55 31.05
C ASP A 182 -9.37 -4.04 30.87
N ILE A 183 -8.53 -4.32 29.87
CA ILE A 183 -7.99 -5.65 29.58
C ILE A 183 -6.45 -5.65 29.53
N SER A 184 -5.78 -4.60 29.98
CA SER A 184 -4.32 -4.46 29.99
C SER A 184 -3.58 -5.62 30.65
N ASN A 185 -4.21 -6.24 31.66
CA ASN A 185 -3.65 -7.38 32.40
C ASN A 185 -4.06 -8.76 31.82
N LYS A 186 -4.68 -8.82 30.65
CA LYS A 186 -5.13 -10.05 30.01
C LYS A 186 -4.35 -10.34 28.75
N GLU A 187 -3.97 -11.60 28.54
CA GLU A 187 -3.54 -12.05 27.22
C GLU A 187 -4.74 -11.91 26.25
N SER A 188 -4.71 -10.87 25.40
CA SER A 188 -5.72 -10.63 24.38
C SER A 188 -5.14 -10.85 22.98
N TRP A 189 -5.99 -11.31 22.05
CA TRP A 189 -5.61 -11.53 20.66
C TRP A 189 -5.53 -10.25 19.82
N GLY A 190 -5.52 -9.08 20.42
CA GLY A 190 -5.43 -7.77 19.78
C GLY A 190 -4.43 -6.86 20.48
N ASN A 191 -4.08 -5.73 19.87
CA ASN A 191 -3.04 -4.82 20.33
C ASN A 191 -3.58 -3.71 21.25
N GLY A 192 -4.69 -3.91 21.96
CA GLY A 192 -5.30 -2.85 22.76
C GLY A 192 -5.57 -3.24 24.20
N ASP A 193 -5.53 -2.24 25.08
CA ASP A 193 -5.81 -2.37 26.52
C ASP A 193 -7.30 -2.22 26.85
N ILE A 194 -8.15 -1.89 25.86
CA ILE A 194 -9.56 -1.57 26.05
C ILE A 194 -10.44 -2.53 25.25
N GLU A 195 -11.46 -3.06 25.90
CA GLU A 195 -12.50 -3.87 25.29
C GLU A 195 -13.87 -3.19 25.43
N ILE A 196 -14.62 -3.13 24.33
CA ILE A 196 -16.02 -2.71 24.32
C ILE A 196 -16.87 -3.86 23.77
N THR A 197 -18.03 -4.12 24.38
CA THR A 197 -19.05 -5.03 23.85
C THR A 197 -20.01 -4.23 22.98
N TYR A 198 -20.23 -4.65 21.74
CA TYR A 198 -21.20 -4.07 20.82
C TYR A 198 -22.23 -5.12 20.43
N ASP A 199 -23.43 -5.01 20.97
CA ASP A 199 -24.55 -5.94 20.76
C ASP A 199 -25.86 -5.24 20.43
N ASN A 200 -25.88 -3.90 20.45
CA ASN A 200 -27.02 -3.08 20.12
C ASN A 200 -26.64 -1.92 19.22
N ILE A 201 -27.37 -1.72 18.14
CA ILE A 201 -27.11 -0.66 17.15
C ILE A 201 -27.11 0.75 17.76
N ASN A 202 -27.86 0.98 18.83
CA ASN A 202 -27.94 2.27 19.52
C ASN A 202 -26.64 2.67 20.24
N GLN A 203 -25.70 1.72 20.44
CA GLN A 203 -24.39 1.98 21.03
C GLN A 203 -23.38 2.53 20.01
N LEU A 204 -23.74 2.59 18.72
CA LEU A 204 -22.80 2.87 17.63
C LEU A 204 -22.09 4.21 17.81
N ASP A 205 -22.81 5.29 18.16
CA ASP A 205 -22.22 6.62 18.32
C ASP A 205 -21.26 6.66 19.50
N ASP A 206 -21.64 6.09 20.63
CA ASP A 206 -20.81 6.04 21.85
C ASP A 206 -19.50 5.24 21.58
N ILE A 207 -19.59 4.14 20.86
CA ILE A 207 -18.42 3.32 20.48
C ILE A 207 -17.53 4.08 19.50
N MET A 208 -18.11 4.79 18.55
CA MET A 208 -17.35 5.60 17.59
C MET A 208 -16.58 6.73 18.27
N ASP A 209 -17.10 7.35 19.30
CA ASP A 209 -16.41 8.38 20.07
C ASP A 209 -15.11 7.84 20.70
N ILE A 210 -15.12 6.61 21.19
CA ILE A 210 -13.91 5.95 21.72
C ILE A 210 -12.95 5.55 20.58
N ILE A 211 -13.47 5.03 19.47
CA ILE A 211 -12.65 4.65 18.29
C ILE A 211 -11.91 5.87 17.73
N ILE A 212 -12.57 7.02 17.64
CA ILE A 212 -11.96 8.27 17.16
C ILE A 212 -10.80 8.70 18.06
N GLN A 213 -10.94 8.59 19.39
CA GLN A 213 -9.84 8.89 20.31
C GLN A 213 -8.61 8.03 20.02
N SER A 214 -8.79 6.73 19.78
CA SER A 214 -7.68 5.85 19.44
C SER A 214 -7.06 6.20 18.09
N HIS A 215 -7.89 6.48 17.07
CA HIS A 215 -7.43 6.92 15.75
C HIS A 215 -6.57 8.19 15.86
N ASP A 216 -7.05 9.21 16.58
CA ASP A 216 -6.37 10.49 16.74
C ASP A 216 -5.07 10.36 17.55
N SER A 217 -5.03 9.47 18.54
CA SER A 217 -3.84 9.12 19.29
C SER A 217 -2.76 8.51 18.39
N GLN A 218 -3.12 7.64 17.46
CA GLN A 218 -2.17 7.03 16.50
C GLN A 218 -1.59 8.06 15.52
N ILE A 219 -2.37 9.07 15.11
CA ILE A 219 -1.90 10.11 14.19
C ILE A 219 -1.02 11.14 14.90
N ASN A 220 -1.37 11.50 16.13
CA ASN A 220 -0.68 12.56 16.87
C ASN A 220 0.55 12.06 17.66
N GLY A 221 0.83 10.76 17.68
CA GLY A 221 2.03 10.18 18.27
C GLY A 221 2.06 10.25 19.82
N ASN A 222 0.90 10.23 20.47
CA ASN A 222 0.75 10.18 21.92
C ASN A 222 0.55 8.77 22.44
#